data_ba99329377aed06d492b7fda238f881b
#
_entry.id   ba99329377aed06d492b7fda238f881b
#
_cell.length_a   1.000
_cell.length_b   1.000
_cell.length_c   1.000
_cell.angle_alpha   90.00
_cell.angle_beta   90.00
_cell.angle_gamma   90.00
#
_symmetry.space_group_name_H-M   'P 1'
#
loop_
_entity.id
_entity.type
_entity.pdbx_description
1 polymer ?
#
loop_
_entity_poly.entity_id
_entity_poly.type
_entity_poly.pdbx_seq_one_letter_code
_entity_poly.pdbx_strand_id
1 'polypeptide(L)'
;MKQKLTSLLDFFYPPFQKLMPIQTFRYAACGGVNTLLGLLIYFVAYQYIFAQKNFNFGFFAFKPHIAALFLSFCFTFIVGFLLNKYVVFTGSNLKGRIQLFRYFLSFALNLVINYLLLKLFVEIFLWNALVSQLMTTSVIITISYISQKHFSFRVKK
;
A
#
# COMPACT_ATOMS: atom_id res chain seq x y z
N MET A 1 -17.09 -14.41 6.39
CA MET A 1 -15.64 -14.12 6.33
C MET A 1 -15.32 -12.66 6.62
N LYS A 2 -16.00 -11.68 6.01
CA LYS A 2 -15.80 -10.23 6.26
C LYS A 2 -15.93 -9.84 7.74
N GLN A 3 -17.03 -10.25 8.42
CA GLN A 3 -17.25 -9.91 9.82
C GLN A 3 -16.20 -10.50 10.77
N LYS A 4 -15.67 -11.69 10.49
CA LYS A 4 -14.63 -12.31 11.34
C LYS A 4 -13.29 -11.56 11.25
N LEU A 5 -12.93 -11.05 10.06
CA LEU A 5 -11.69 -10.30 9.87
C LEU A 5 -11.77 -8.91 10.55
N THR A 6 -12.90 -8.23 10.41
CA THR A 6 -13.13 -6.96 11.09
C THR A 6 -13.18 -7.12 12.61
N SER A 7 -13.87 -8.17 13.14
CA SER A 7 -13.90 -8.44 14.58
C SER A 7 -12.51 -8.73 15.16
N LEU A 8 -11.66 -9.43 14.42
CA LEU A 8 -10.29 -9.71 14.86
C LEU A 8 -9.46 -8.42 14.97
N LEU A 9 -9.57 -7.52 14.00
CA LEU A 9 -8.89 -6.24 14.04
C LEU A 9 -9.47 -5.33 15.15
N ASP A 10 -10.77 -5.31 15.29
CA ASP A 10 -11.45 -4.52 16.31
C ASP A 10 -11.13 -4.97 17.73
N PHE A 11 -10.77 -6.23 17.92
CA PHE A 11 -10.28 -6.75 19.21
C PHE A 11 -9.01 -6.05 19.68
N PHE A 12 -8.14 -5.64 18.77
CA PHE A 12 -6.91 -4.91 19.09
C PHE A 12 -7.09 -3.38 19.15
N TYR A 13 -8.28 -2.87 18.84
CA TYR A 13 -8.53 -1.44 18.80
C TYR A 13 -8.64 -0.74 20.18
N PRO A 14 -9.11 -1.34 21.29
CA PRO A 14 -9.36 -0.65 22.56
C PRO A 14 -8.23 0.25 23.05
N PRO A 15 -6.94 -0.14 23.02
CA PRO A 15 -5.85 0.73 23.46
C PRO A 15 -5.66 1.97 22.57
N PHE A 16 -6.13 1.94 21.32
CA PHE A 16 -5.95 3.01 20.33
C PHE A 16 -7.14 3.94 20.17
N GLN A 17 -8.25 3.69 20.88
CA GLN A 17 -9.50 4.47 20.76
C GLN A 17 -9.30 5.99 21.03
N LYS A 18 -8.39 6.33 21.96
CA LYS A 18 -8.08 7.72 22.31
C LYS A 18 -7.19 8.42 21.29
N LEU A 19 -6.45 7.65 20.48
CA LEU A 19 -5.45 8.17 19.54
C LEU A 19 -6.01 8.35 18.13
N MET A 20 -6.88 7.44 17.68
CA MET A 20 -7.36 7.46 16.30
C MET A 20 -8.73 6.81 16.13
N PRO A 21 -9.53 7.24 15.12
CA PRO A 21 -10.78 6.59 14.75
C PRO A 21 -10.54 5.15 14.29
N ILE A 22 -11.53 4.26 14.52
CA ILE A 22 -11.47 2.85 14.16
C ILE A 22 -11.13 2.62 12.66
N GLN A 23 -11.60 3.48 11.79
CA GLN A 23 -11.33 3.39 10.35
C GLN A 23 -9.84 3.63 10.03
N THR A 24 -9.22 4.60 10.70
CA THR A 24 -7.78 4.88 10.59
C THR A 24 -6.95 3.72 11.13
N PHE A 25 -7.36 3.16 12.27
CA PHE A 25 -6.72 1.98 12.85
C PHE A 25 -6.78 0.77 11.90
N ARG A 26 -7.96 0.46 11.36
CA ARG A 26 -8.11 -0.63 10.37
C ARG A 26 -7.25 -0.39 9.14
N TYR A 27 -7.16 0.87 8.66
CA TYR A 27 -6.30 1.22 7.54
C TYR A 27 -4.83 0.97 7.84
N ALA A 28 -4.34 1.42 8.99
CA ALA A 28 -2.95 1.23 9.41
C ALA A 28 -2.61 -0.26 9.59
N ALA A 29 -3.48 -1.04 10.23
CA ALA A 29 -3.30 -2.46 10.43
C ALA A 29 -3.29 -3.24 9.09
N CYS A 30 -4.27 -2.98 8.21
CA CYS A 30 -4.32 -3.59 6.88
C CYS A 30 -3.11 -3.20 6.02
N GLY A 31 -2.67 -1.94 6.11
CA GLY A 31 -1.48 -1.45 5.42
C GLY A 31 -0.22 -2.15 5.91
N GLY A 32 -0.04 -2.30 7.23
CA GLY A 32 1.07 -3.03 7.84
C GLY A 32 1.13 -4.49 7.40
N VAL A 33 -0.01 -5.19 7.46
CA VAL A 33 -0.11 -6.59 6.99
C VAL A 33 0.21 -6.70 5.51
N ASN A 34 -0.30 -5.78 4.68
CA ASN A 34 -0.03 -5.78 3.24
C ASN A 34 1.44 -5.50 2.92
N THR A 35 2.10 -4.65 3.71
CA THR A 35 3.54 -4.39 3.58
C THR A 35 4.37 -5.62 3.95
N LEU A 36 4.05 -6.29 5.05
CA LEU A 36 4.70 -7.55 5.43
C LEU A 36 4.52 -8.63 4.37
N LEU A 37 3.31 -8.76 3.83
CA LEU A 37 3.03 -9.67 2.73
C LEU A 37 3.88 -9.34 1.49
N GLY A 38 4.02 -8.06 1.18
CA GLY A 38 4.87 -7.60 0.07
C GLY A 38 6.32 -7.98 0.24
N LEU A 39 6.87 -7.79 1.43
CA LEU A 39 8.25 -8.18 1.76
C LEU A 39 8.44 -9.69 1.66
N LEU A 40 7.50 -10.49 2.15
CA LEU A 40 7.54 -11.94 2.04
C LEU A 40 7.51 -12.41 0.58
N ILE A 41 6.59 -11.88 -0.21
CA ILE A 41 6.48 -12.22 -1.64
C ILE A 41 7.74 -11.80 -2.38
N TYR A 42 8.28 -10.61 -2.11
CA TYR A 42 9.52 -10.13 -2.69
C TYR A 42 10.68 -11.08 -2.38
N PHE A 43 10.84 -11.46 -1.11
CA PHE A 43 11.91 -12.37 -0.68
C PHE A 43 11.80 -13.73 -1.38
N VAL A 44 10.60 -14.32 -1.37
CA VAL A 44 10.33 -15.62 -2.01
C VAL A 44 10.57 -15.54 -3.53
N ALA A 45 10.06 -14.48 -4.17
CA ALA A 45 10.25 -14.28 -5.60
C ALA A 45 11.72 -14.11 -5.97
N TYR A 46 12.45 -13.28 -5.22
CA TYR A 46 13.87 -13.03 -5.47
C TYR A 46 14.74 -14.27 -5.27
N GLN A 47 14.50 -14.99 -4.16
CA GLN A 47 15.35 -16.12 -3.78
C GLN A 47 15.01 -17.42 -4.53
N TYR A 48 13.73 -17.71 -4.73
CA TYR A 48 13.28 -19.00 -5.22
C TYR A 48 12.69 -18.95 -6.64
N ILE A 49 11.91 -17.93 -7.00
CA ILE A 49 11.26 -17.88 -8.32
C ILE A 49 12.26 -17.43 -9.38
N PHE A 50 12.94 -16.32 -9.16
CA PHE A 50 13.93 -15.81 -10.10
C PHE A 50 15.34 -16.35 -9.82
N ALA A 51 15.55 -17.04 -8.68
CA ALA A 51 16.81 -17.70 -8.30
C ALA A 51 18.06 -16.80 -8.54
N GLN A 52 17.91 -15.50 -8.34
CA GLN A 52 18.91 -14.45 -8.58
C GLN A 52 19.41 -14.39 -10.05
N LYS A 53 18.71 -15.04 -10.99
CA LYS A 53 19.02 -15.00 -12.42
C LYS A 53 18.21 -13.93 -13.14
N ASN A 54 18.77 -13.36 -14.20
CA ASN A 54 18.06 -12.38 -15.02
C ASN A 54 16.83 -13.01 -15.68
N PHE A 55 15.68 -12.37 -15.54
CA PHE A 55 14.44 -12.80 -16.16
C PHE A 55 14.29 -12.12 -17.52
N ASN A 56 14.39 -12.90 -18.58
CA ASN A 56 14.26 -12.42 -19.96
C ASN A 56 12.81 -12.53 -20.43
N PHE A 57 12.19 -11.41 -20.70
CA PHE A 57 10.83 -11.33 -21.25
C PHE A 57 10.85 -11.00 -22.75
N GLY A 58 11.76 -11.62 -23.50
CA GLY A 58 11.90 -11.44 -24.94
C GLY A 58 12.52 -10.10 -25.36
N PHE A 59 11.90 -8.99 -25.05
CA PHE A 59 12.37 -7.63 -25.40
C PHE A 59 13.12 -6.92 -24.27
N PHE A 60 12.93 -7.31 -23.01
CA PHE A 60 13.58 -6.70 -21.85
C PHE A 60 14.10 -7.76 -20.88
N ALA A 61 15.36 -7.62 -20.49
CA ALA A 61 15.95 -8.39 -19.40
C ALA A 61 15.81 -7.60 -18.09
N PHE A 62 14.96 -8.09 -17.20
CA PHE A 62 14.84 -7.50 -15.87
C PHE A 62 15.88 -8.11 -14.93
N LYS A 63 16.54 -7.24 -14.16
CA LYS A 63 17.37 -7.72 -13.04
C LYS A 63 16.46 -8.44 -12.02
N PRO A 64 16.94 -9.52 -11.36
CA PRO A 64 16.09 -10.36 -10.50
C PRO A 64 15.32 -9.61 -9.43
N HIS A 65 15.94 -8.60 -8.81
CA HIS A 65 15.31 -7.77 -7.80
C HIS A 65 14.17 -6.90 -8.35
N ILE A 66 14.27 -6.43 -9.61
CA ILE A 66 13.22 -5.65 -10.26
C ILE A 66 12.03 -6.55 -10.62
N ALA A 67 12.30 -7.75 -11.14
CA ALA A 67 11.26 -8.73 -11.41
C ALA A 67 10.52 -9.17 -10.14
N ALA A 68 11.24 -9.41 -9.05
CA ALA A 68 10.68 -9.74 -7.75
C ALA A 68 9.84 -8.59 -7.17
N LEU A 69 10.32 -7.34 -7.32
CA LEU A 69 9.58 -6.15 -6.91
C LEU A 69 8.26 -6.02 -7.67
N PHE A 70 8.29 -6.21 -8.99
CA PHE A 70 7.10 -6.11 -9.83
C PHE A 70 6.07 -7.19 -9.47
N LEU A 71 6.51 -8.43 -9.26
CA LEU A 71 5.65 -9.52 -8.83
C LEU A 71 5.00 -9.24 -7.47
N SER A 72 5.81 -8.85 -6.49
CA SER A 72 5.34 -8.45 -5.16
C SER A 72 4.32 -7.31 -5.24
N PHE A 73 4.59 -6.31 -6.08
CA PHE A 73 3.70 -5.20 -6.32
C PHE A 73 2.34 -5.64 -6.87
N CYS A 74 2.29 -6.51 -7.88
CA CYS A 74 1.03 -6.99 -8.44
C CYS A 74 0.15 -7.67 -7.38
N PHE A 75 0.75 -8.52 -6.55
CA PHE A 75 0.02 -9.20 -5.46
C PHE A 75 -0.45 -8.23 -4.38
N THR A 76 0.43 -7.37 -3.89
CA THR A 76 0.09 -6.42 -2.81
C THR A 76 -0.91 -5.36 -3.26
N PHE A 77 -0.90 -4.98 -4.53
CA PHE A 77 -1.91 -4.10 -5.09
C PHE A 77 -3.31 -4.72 -5.02
N ILE A 78 -3.45 -5.97 -5.44
CA ILE A 78 -4.73 -6.68 -5.41
C ILE A 78 -5.20 -6.89 -3.96
N VAL A 79 -4.32 -7.42 -3.11
CA VAL A 79 -4.63 -7.67 -1.69
C VAL A 79 -4.96 -6.37 -0.97
N GLY A 80 -4.17 -5.32 -1.17
CA GLY A 80 -4.39 -3.99 -0.59
C GLY A 80 -5.73 -3.38 -1.02
N PHE A 81 -6.11 -3.53 -2.29
CA PHE A 81 -7.43 -3.11 -2.76
C PHE A 81 -8.56 -3.88 -2.07
N LEU A 82 -8.43 -5.21 -1.96
CA LEU A 82 -9.45 -6.04 -1.30
C LEU A 82 -9.57 -5.73 0.19
N LEU A 83 -8.46 -5.56 0.90
CA LEU A 83 -8.45 -5.17 2.31
C LEU A 83 -9.11 -3.80 2.51
N ASN A 84 -8.75 -2.81 1.69
CA ASN A 84 -9.36 -1.49 1.78
C ASN A 84 -10.87 -1.53 1.49
N LYS A 85 -11.29 -2.27 0.48
CA LYS A 85 -12.70 -2.39 0.10
C LYS A 85 -13.54 -3.12 1.14
N TYR A 86 -13.04 -4.23 1.68
CA TYR A 86 -13.84 -5.14 2.50
C TYR A 86 -13.66 -4.99 4.00
N VAL A 87 -12.58 -4.35 4.44
CA VAL A 87 -12.25 -4.20 5.86
C VAL A 87 -12.29 -2.74 6.30
N VAL A 88 -11.65 -1.85 5.52
CA VAL A 88 -11.48 -0.45 5.92
C VAL A 88 -12.68 0.41 5.52
N PHE A 89 -13.09 0.34 4.25
CA PHE A 89 -14.12 1.21 3.67
C PHE A 89 -15.40 0.43 3.30
N THR A 90 -15.94 -0.30 4.25
CA THR A 90 -17.09 -1.19 4.08
C THR A 90 -18.39 -0.49 3.65
N GLY A 91 -18.52 0.81 3.91
CA GLY A 91 -19.69 1.63 3.60
C GLY A 91 -19.69 2.27 2.19
N SER A 92 -18.73 1.97 1.33
CA SER A 92 -18.67 2.58 0.00
C SER A 92 -19.72 2.00 -0.96
N ASN A 93 -20.54 2.87 -1.55
CA ASN A 93 -21.62 2.51 -2.49
C ASN A 93 -21.17 2.54 -3.96
N LEU A 94 -19.88 2.74 -4.25
CA LEU A 94 -19.38 2.80 -5.61
C LEU A 94 -19.25 1.40 -6.23
N LYS A 95 -19.46 1.31 -7.56
CA LYS A 95 -19.23 0.05 -8.32
C LYS A 95 -17.76 -0.36 -8.21
N GLY A 96 -17.49 -1.65 -8.03
CA GLY A 96 -16.15 -2.19 -7.78
C GLY A 96 -15.08 -1.79 -8.81
N ARG A 97 -15.46 -1.72 -10.11
CA ARG A 97 -14.56 -1.28 -11.19
C ARG A 97 -14.13 0.18 -11.02
N ILE A 98 -15.05 1.05 -10.60
CA ILE A 98 -14.75 2.48 -10.35
C ILE A 98 -13.84 2.60 -9.12
N GLN A 99 -14.09 1.81 -8.07
CA GLN A 99 -13.23 1.77 -6.88
C GLN A 99 -11.81 1.34 -7.25
N LEU A 100 -11.67 0.28 -8.06
CA LEU A 100 -10.36 -0.24 -8.48
C LEU A 100 -9.59 0.78 -9.31
N PHE A 101 -10.24 1.41 -10.28
CA PHE A 101 -9.61 2.46 -11.11
C PHE A 101 -9.13 3.65 -10.26
N ARG A 102 -9.98 4.12 -9.36
CA ARG A 102 -9.61 5.23 -8.46
C ARG A 102 -8.51 4.83 -7.47
N TYR A 103 -8.52 3.59 -6.98
CA TYR A 103 -7.46 3.07 -6.14
C TYR A 103 -6.12 3.01 -6.88
N PHE A 104 -6.14 2.54 -8.13
CA PHE A 104 -4.95 2.53 -8.99
C PHE A 104 -4.41 3.94 -9.24
N LEU A 105 -5.28 4.91 -9.53
CA LEU A 105 -4.89 6.30 -9.74
C LEU A 105 -4.28 6.92 -8.47
N SER A 106 -4.90 6.68 -7.32
CA SER A 106 -4.35 7.11 -6.02
C SER A 106 -2.99 6.49 -5.73
N PHE A 107 -2.80 5.22 -6.09
CA PHE A 107 -1.54 4.52 -5.95
C PHE A 107 -0.46 5.12 -6.87
N ALA A 108 -0.75 5.34 -8.15
CA ALA A 108 0.15 5.97 -9.09
C ALA A 108 0.57 7.38 -8.63
N LEU A 109 -0.40 8.16 -8.13
CA LEU A 109 -0.14 9.48 -7.56
C LEU A 109 0.82 9.39 -6.35
N ASN A 110 0.60 8.41 -5.46
CA ASN A 110 1.48 8.19 -4.31
C ASN A 110 2.92 7.85 -4.72
N LEU A 111 3.11 7.08 -5.81
CA LEU A 111 4.45 6.79 -6.34
C LEU A 111 5.14 8.07 -6.83
N VAL A 112 4.43 8.92 -7.56
CA VAL A 112 4.96 10.20 -8.04
C VAL A 112 5.33 11.11 -6.87
N ILE A 113 4.44 11.24 -5.88
CA ILE A 113 4.69 12.04 -4.69
C ILE A 113 5.88 11.50 -3.91
N ASN A 114 5.99 10.16 -3.75
CA ASN A 114 7.13 9.52 -3.09
C ASN A 114 8.45 9.92 -3.77
N TYR A 115 8.51 9.77 -5.07
CA TYR A 115 9.70 10.13 -5.83
C TYR A 115 10.08 11.60 -5.66
N LEU A 116 9.10 12.51 -5.78
CA LEU A 116 9.33 13.95 -5.66
C LEU A 116 9.78 14.34 -4.25
N LEU A 117 9.16 13.79 -3.20
CA LEU A 117 9.54 14.07 -1.82
C LEU A 117 10.91 13.51 -1.48
N LEU A 118 11.25 12.30 -1.92
CA LEU A 118 12.60 11.75 -1.71
C LEU A 118 13.65 12.61 -2.40
N LYS A 119 13.39 13.01 -3.64
CA LYS A 119 14.30 13.91 -4.36
C LYS A 119 14.46 15.22 -3.62
N LEU A 120 13.38 15.82 -3.14
CA LEU A 120 13.40 17.06 -2.37
C LEU A 120 14.24 16.92 -1.08
N PHE A 121 13.98 15.90 -0.28
CA PHE A 121 14.64 15.73 1.02
C PHE A 121 16.10 15.30 0.89
N VAL A 122 16.43 14.41 -0.05
CA VAL A 122 17.80 13.89 -0.21
C VAL A 122 18.67 14.81 -1.04
N GLU A 123 18.15 15.32 -2.18
CA GLU A 123 18.99 16.10 -3.11
C GLU A 123 19.01 17.60 -2.78
N ILE A 124 17.90 18.18 -2.29
CA ILE A 124 17.82 19.62 -2.03
C ILE A 124 18.11 19.91 -0.56
N PHE A 125 17.49 19.17 0.38
CA PHE A 125 17.72 19.40 1.81
C PHE A 125 18.93 18.64 2.35
N LEU A 126 19.55 17.77 1.53
CA LEU A 126 20.73 16.98 1.88
C LEU A 126 20.53 16.14 3.16
N TRP A 127 19.31 15.72 3.41
CA TRP A 127 18.99 14.86 4.56
C TRP A 127 19.48 13.44 4.33
N ASN A 128 19.74 12.74 5.43
CA ASN A 128 20.03 11.31 5.38
C ASN A 128 18.88 10.55 4.70
N ALA A 129 19.21 9.64 3.77
CA ALA A 129 18.26 8.91 2.96
C ALA A 129 17.23 8.11 3.81
N LEU A 130 17.65 7.53 4.95
CA LEU A 130 16.76 6.81 5.85
C LEU A 130 15.74 7.74 6.53
N VAL A 131 16.20 8.90 7.01
CA VAL A 131 15.32 9.91 7.63
C VAL A 131 14.34 10.43 6.59
N SER A 132 14.83 10.74 5.39
CA SER A 132 14.01 11.19 4.26
C SER A 132 12.92 10.16 3.89
N GLN A 133 13.28 8.88 3.86
CA GLN A 133 12.33 7.80 3.58
C GLN A 133 11.26 7.68 4.67
N LEU A 134 11.61 7.78 5.95
CA LEU A 134 10.65 7.74 7.06
C LEU A 134 9.67 8.91 6.99
N MET A 135 10.17 10.12 6.76
CA MET A 135 9.35 11.33 6.61
C MET A 135 8.43 11.23 5.41
N THR A 136 8.96 10.85 4.25
CA THR A 136 8.20 10.64 3.02
C THR A 136 7.10 9.60 3.22
N THR A 137 7.43 8.46 3.84
CA THR A 137 6.47 7.39 4.11
C THR A 137 5.32 7.89 5.01
N SER A 138 5.63 8.67 6.05
CA SER A 138 4.60 9.25 6.95
C SER A 138 3.65 10.18 6.20
N VAL A 139 4.19 11.05 5.33
CA VAL A 139 3.40 11.95 4.48
C VAL A 139 2.52 11.14 3.52
N ILE A 140 3.08 10.13 2.86
CA ILE A 140 2.36 9.27 1.89
C ILE A 140 1.24 8.48 2.56
N ILE A 141 1.46 7.91 3.74
CA ILE A 141 0.41 7.21 4.48
C ILE A 141 -0.78 8.14 4.74
N THR A 142 -0.52 9.38 5.15
CA THR A 142 -1.56 10.38 5.40
C THR A 142 -2.31 10.74 4.12
N ILE A 143 -1.60 11.06 3.04
CA ILE A 143 -2.19 11.40 1.72
C ILE A 143 -2.98 10.21 1.19
N SER A 144 -2.42 9.00 1.27
CA SER A 144 -3.04 7.78 0.80
C SER A 144 -4.35 7.49 1.55
N TYR A 145 -4.38 7.66 2.87
CA TYR A 145 -5.59 7.49 3.67
C TYR A 145 -6.67 8.49 3.25
N ILE A 146 -6.33 9.78 3.14
CA ILE A 146 -7.26 10.83 2.74
C ILE A 146 -7.81 10.59 1.33
N SER A 147 -6.92 10.28 0.38
CA SER A 147 -7.26 9.99 -1.00
C SER A 147 -8.18 8.76 -1.10
N GLN A 148 -7.87 7.70 -0.40
CA GLN A 148 -8.71 6.50 -0.42
C GLN A 148 -10.07 6.72 0.22
N LYS A 149 -10.14 7.45 1.33
CA LYS A 149 -11.39 7.77 2.02
C LYS A 149 -12.33 8.64 1.16
N HIS A 150 -11.80 9.69 0.54
CA HIS A 150 -12.61 10.70 -0.14
C HIS A 150 -12.77 10.46 -1.65
N PHE A 151 -11.84 9.77 -2.27
CA PHE A 151 -11.82 9.54 -3.71
C PHE A 151 -12.13 8.09 -4.07
N SER A 152 -11.33 7.12 -3.62
CA SER A 152 -11.43 5.73 -4.07
C SER A 152 -12.65 5.01 -3.52
N PHE A 153 -13.00 5.24 -2.26
CA PHE A 153 -14.07 4.55 -1.54
C PHE A 153 -15.12 5.51 -0.95
N ARG A 154 -15.37 6.60 -1.66
CA ARG A 154 -16.35 7.61 -1.22
C ARG A 154 -17.73 6.97 -1.04
N VAL A 155 -18.37 7.29 0.08
CA VAL A 155 -19.80 7.04 0.30
C VAL A 155 -20.57 8.17 -0.37
N LYS A 156 -21.40 7.86 -1.36
CA LYS A 156 -22.40 8.83 -1.86
C LYS A 156 -23.51 8.93 -0.81
N LYS A 157 -23.74 10.12 -0.28
CA LYS A 157 -24.97 10.46 0.44
C LYS A 157 -26.12 10.48 -0.53
#